data_195d57f9f7d5b4e9b4694ff80272c7eb
#
_entry.id   195d57f9f7d5b4e9b4694ff80272c7eb
#
_cell.length_a   1.000
_cell.length_b   1.000
_cell.length_c   1.000
_cell.angle_alpha   90.00
_cell.angle_beta   90.00
_cell.angle_gamma   90.00
#
_symmetry.space_group_name_H-M   'P 1'
#
loop_
_entity.id
_entity.type
_entity.pdbx_description
1 polymer ?
#
loop_
_entity_poly.entity_id
_entity_poly.type
_entity_poly.pdbx_seq_one_letter_code
_entity_poly.pdbx_strand_id
1 'polypeptide(L)'
;MTRTPCIAALVLGLVSCTSDVTKTQLKTAVPTNPPHAHAHTNRLAREKSPYLLQHQHNPVDWFAWGEEAFAKARREDKPIFLSIGYSTCHWCHVMERESFEKEELAEFLNAHFVSIKVDREERPDVDKIYMTFVQSMTGSGGWPLNVFLAPDLKPFYGGTYWPPEAKYGRPSFLQVLGQIHSAWTTKREQITNSSVNLHQKLIELTGRSSSGDLTLEPGIVSHAGNELKEGYDWKNGGWGGAPKFPSPSHPLFVLRHGVRVKDADAVKMVLHMCERMAAGGIYDQLGGGFSRDRKSVV
;
A
#
# COMPACT_ATOMS: atom_id res chain seq x y z
N MET A 1 -52.35 -17.28 60.06
CA MET A 1 -52.54 -18.65 59.55
C MET A 1 -51.32 -19.01 58.74
N THR A 2 -50.49 -19.79 59.33
CA THR A 2 -49.20 -20.33 58.96
C THR A 2 -49.34 -21.46 57.96
N ARG A 3 -48.58 -21.46 56.88
CA ARG A 3 -48.16 -22.69 56.18
C ARG A 3 -46.78 -22.52 55.54
N THR A 4 -45.85 -23.22 56.17
CA THR A 4 -44.52 -23.56 55.64
C THR A 4 -44.67 -24.75 54.70
N PRO A 5 -43.90 -24.83 53.61
CA PRO A 5 -43.62 -26.12 53.00
C PRO A 5 -42.11 -26.48 52.97
N CYS A 6 -41.95 -27.76 53.14
CA CYS A 6 -40.78 -28.58 53.23
C CYS A 6 -39.68 -28.34 52.20
N ILE A 7 -38.48 -28.39 52.73
CA ILE A 7 -37.22 -28.54 51.95
C ILE A 7 -37.08 -30.05 51.66
N ALA A 8 -37.08 -30.42 50.38
CA ALA A 8 -36.66 -31.73 49.90
C ALA A 8 -35.19 -31.66 49.48
N ALA A 9 -34.34 -32.33 50.23
CA ALA A 9 -32.92 -32.51 49.91
C ALA A 9 -32.80 -33.57 48.83
N LEU A 10 -32.23 -33.16 47.68
CA LEU A 10 -31.83 -34.04 46.55
C LEU A 10 -30.35 -34.37 46.69
N VAL A 11 -30.08 -35.63 47.13
CA VAL A 11 -28.72 -36.17 47.15
C VAL A 11 -28.31 -36.55 45.71
N LEU A 12 -27.41 -35.79 45.10
CA LEU A 12 -26.78 -36.17 43.82
C LEU A 12 -25.57 -37.04 44.11
N GLY A 13 -25.68 -38.32 43.73
CA GLY A 13 -24.57 -39.25 43.73
C GLY A 13 -23.52 -38.87 42.63
N LEU A 14 -22.30 -38.63 43.06
CA LEU A 14 -21.15 -38.51 42.17
C LEU A 14 -20.75 -39.89 41.63
N VAL A 15 -21.12 -40.19 40.41
CA VAL A 15 -20.55 -41.30 39.64
C VAL A 15 -19.23 -40.82 39.05
N SER A 16 -18.12 -41.27 39.62
CA SER A 16 -16.79 -41.08 39.09
C SER A 16 -16.60 -42.01 37.89
N CYS A 17 -16.74 -41.47 36.68
CA CYS A 17 -16.35 -42.16 35.45
C CYS A 17 -14.89 -41.82 35.14
N THR A 18 -13.97 -42.71 35.54
CA THR A 18 -12.60 -42.69 35.06
C THR A 18 -12.60 -43.24 33.64
N SER A 19 -12.68 -42.38 32.65
CA SER A 19 -12.39 -42.74 31.25
C SER A 19 -10.93 -42.53 31.00
N ASP A 20 -10.19 -43.62 30.79
CA ASP A 20 -8.85 -43.66 30.22
C ASP A 20 -8.93 -43.02 28.85
N VAL A 21 -8.49 -41.74 28.74
CA VAL A 21 -8.26 -41.10 27.46
C VAL A 21 -6.92 -41.56 26.93
N THR A 22 -6.95 -42.62 26.14
CA THR A 22 -5.84 -43.00 25.29
C THR A 22 -5.51 -41.79 24.40
N LYS A 23 -4.33 -41.19 24.63
CA LYS A 23 -3.79 -40.13 23.78
C LYS A 23 -3.49 -40.69 22.40
N THR A 24 -4.47 -40.73 21.53
CA THR A 24 -4.25 -40.89 20.09
C THR A 24 -3.62 -39.59 19.60
N GLN A 25 -2.28 -39.60 19.48
CA GLN A 25 -1.59 -38.55 18.75
C GLN A 25 -2.06 -38.59 17.30
N LEU A 26 -2.97 -37.71 16.95
CA LEU A 26 -3.17 -37.36 15.54
C LEU A 26 -1.88 -36.73 15.01
N LYS A 27 -1.04 -37.56 14.42
CA LYS A 27 -0.01 -37.09 13.51
C LYS A 27 -0.72 -36.56 12.26
N THR A 28 -1.18 -35.31 12.30
CA THR A 28 -1.46 -34.55 11.09
C THR A 28 -0.11 -34.33 10.39
N ALA A 29 0.24 -35.28 9.53
CA ALA A 29 1.27 -35.04 8.54
C ALA A 29 0.72 -33.92 7.65
N VAL A 30 1.13 -32.68 7.89
CA VAL A 30 1.04 -31.62 6.90
C VAL A 30 1.75 -32.15 5.67
N PRO A 31 1.11 -32.25 4.50
CA PRO A 31 1.79 -32.65 3.29
C PRO A 31 2.88 -31.58 3.05
N THR A 32 4.12 -31.90 3.36
CA THR A 32 5.26 -31.14 2.90
C THR A 32 5.39 -31.47 1.42
N ASN A 33 4.74 -30.67 0.57
CA ASN A 33 5.17 -30.63 -0.82
C ASN A 33 6.67 -30.34 -0.80
N PRO A 34 7.49 -31.09 -1.55
CA PRO A 34 8.90 -30.74 -1.67
C PRO A 34 8.97 -29.27 -2.10
N PRO A 35 9.87 -28.46 -1.53
CA PRO A 35 10.01 -27.09 -1.94
C PRO A 35 10.22 -27.10 -3.45
N HIS A 36 9.27 -26.50 -4.19
CA HIS A 36 9.46 -26.26 -5.61
C HIS A 36 10.74 -25.44 -5.71
N ALA A 37 11.78 -26.02 -6.33
CA ALA A 37 13.01 -25.30 -6.55
C ALA A 37 12.67 -24.09 -7.43
N HIS A 38 12.68 -22.89 -6.85
CA HIS A 38 12.48 -21.67 -7.61
C HIS A 38 13.65 -21.49 -8.56
N ALA A 39 13.37 -21.16 -9.83
CA ALA A 39 14.39 -20.97 -10.83
C ALA A 39 15.32 -19.79 -10.48
N HIS A 40 14.80 -18.80 -9.77
CA HIS A 40 15.50 -17.58 -9.37
C HIS A 40 15.43 -17.36 -7.87
N THR A 41 16.49 -16.79 -7.34
CA THR A 41 16.51 -16.23 -5.98
C THR A 41 17.44 -15.03 -5.99
N ASN A 42 16.89 -13.85 -5.74
CA ASN A 42 17.64 -12.60 -5.71
C ASN A 42 18.00 -12.18 -4.26
N ARG A 43 18.59 -10.99 -4.11
CA ARG A 43 19.11 -10.48 -2.82
C ARG A 43 18.04 -10.25 -1.77
N LEU A 44 16.79 -10.03 -2.19
CA LEU A 44 15.68 -9.80 -1.26
C LEU A 44 15.38 -11.00 -0.36
N ALA A 45 15.88 -12.20 -0.70
CA ALA A 45 15.80 -13.37 0.17
C ALA A 45 16.50 -13.19 1.54
N ARG A 46 17.33 -12.15 1.69
CA ARG A 46 18.04 -11.83 2.95
C ARG A 46 17.32 -10.76 3.77
N GLU A 47 16.25 -10.21 3.23
CA GLU A 47 15.49 -9.16 3.88
C GLU A 47 14.48 -9.71 4.89
N LYS A 48 13.94 -8.82 5.73
CA LYS A 48 12.95 -9.17 6.76
C LYS A 48 11.53 -8.74 6.41
N SER A 49 11.41 -7.75 5.53
CA SER A 49 10.12 -7.26 5.07
C SER A 49 9.33 -8.35 4.37
N PRO A 50 8.08 -8.65 4.78
CA PRO A 50 7.21 -9.57 4.08
C PRO A 50 7.01 -9.18 2.60
N TYR A 51 6.95 -7.90 2.30
CA TYR A 51 6.80 -7.40 0.94
C TYR A 51 8.05 -7.66 0.08
N LEU A 52 9.24 -7.44 0.62
CA LEU A 52 10.48 -7.71 -0.11
C LEU A 52 10.66 -9.22 -0.34
N LEU A 53 10.35 -10.04 0.65
CA LEU A 53 10.40 -11.51 0.54
C LEU A 53 9.42 -12.05 -0.52
N GLN A 54 8.26 -11.41 -0.76
CA GLN A 54 7.36 -11.81 -1.86
C GLN A 54 8.06 -11.73 -3.21
N HIS A 55 8.99 -10.80 -3.40
CA HIS A 55 9.71 -10.59 -4.65
C HIS A 55 11.06 -11.33 -4.74
N GLN A 56 11.42 -12.15 -3.75
CA GLN A 56 12.72 -12.84 -3.68
C GLN A 56 12.97 -13.83 -4.82
N HIS A 57 11.90 -14.32 -5.45
CA HIS A 57 11.98 -15.33 -6.53
C HIS A 57 11.68 -14.75 -7.92
N ASN A 58 11.52 -13.42 -8.03
CA ASN A 58 11.44 -12.80 -9.34
C ASN A 58 12.78 -12.93 -10.09
N PRO A 59 12.77 -13.10 -11.43
CA PRO A 59 13.98 -13.10 -12.25
C PRO A 59 14.68 -11.73 -12.31
N VAL A 60 14.01 -10.65 -11.89
CA VAL A 60 14.62 -9.32 -11.74
C VAL A 60 15.65 -9.34 -10.61
N ASP A 61 16.87 -8.85 -10.88
CA ASP A 61 17.96 -8.71 -9.90
C ASP A 61 17.69 -7.55 -8.93
N TRP A 62 16.70 -7.75 -8.07
CA TRP A 62 16.27 -6.76 -7.10
C TRP A 62 17.31 -6.52 -6.01
N PHE A 63 17.50 -5.25 -5.69
CA PHE A 63 18.22 -4.77 -4.51
C PHE A 63 17.22 -4.20 -3.50
N ALA A 64 17.51 -4.31 -2.22
CA ALA A 64 16.91 -3.44 -1.22
C ALA A 64 17.46 -2.00 -1.34
N TRP A 65 16.77 -1.03 -0.77
CA TRP A 65 17.23 0.34 -0.71
C TRP A 65 18.48 0.46 0.17
N GLY A 66 19.62 0.78 -0.43
CA GLY A 66 20.87 0.88 0.30
C GLY A 66 22.09 1.09 -0.58
N GLU A 67 23.23 1.27 0.06
CA GLU A 67 24.48 1.64 -0.59
C GLU A 67 24.97 0.60 -1.61
N GLU A 68 24.65 -0.68 -1.44
CA GLU A 68 25.00 -1.73 -2.40
C GLU A 68 24.44 -1.41 -3.80
N ALA A 69 23.15 -1.05 -3.87
CA ALA A 69 22.49 -0.66 -5.11
C ALA A 69 23.03 0.66 -5.66
N PHE A 70 23.22 1.65 -4.78
CA PHE A 70 23.67 2.99 -5.17
C PHE A 70 25.11 2.96 -5.73
N ALA A 71 26.00 2.23 -5.07
CA ALA A 71 27.38 2.04 -5.55
C ALA A 71 27.41 1.31 -6.89
N LYS A 72 26.55 0.30 -7.09
CA LYS A 72 26.40 -0.39 -8.37
C LYS A 72 25.94 0.58 -9.47
N ALA A 73 24.91 1.38 -9.21
CA ALA A 73 24.37 2.35 -10.16
C ALA A 73 25.44 3.38 -10.58
N ARG A 74 26.21 3.90 -9.61
CA ARG A 74 27.32 4.83 -9.88
C ARG A 74 28.46 4.18 -10.67
N ARG A 75 28.87 2.96 -10.29
CA ARG A 75 29.98 2.24 -10.93
C ARG A 75 29.66 1.87 -12.39
N GLU A 76 28.41 1.46 -12.65
CA GLU A 76 27.97 0.99 -13.96
C GLU A 76 27.34 2.10 -14.80
N ASP A 77 27.22 3.30 -14.25
CA ASP A 77 26.54 4.47 -14.84
C ASP A 77 25.13 4.12 -15.37
N LYS A 78 24.41 3.27 -14.65
CA LYS A 78 23.07 2.85 -14.98
C LYS A 78 22.02 3.67 -14.23
N PRO A 79 20.90 4.01 -14.88
CA PRO A 79 19.76 4.59 -14.15
C PRO A 79 19.18 3.57 -13.17
N ILE A 80 18.63 4.07 -12.07
CA ILE A 80 17.95 3.24 -11.08
C ILE A 80 16.48 3.14 -11.47
N PHE A 81 15.94 1.92 -11.47
CA PHE A 81 14.52 1.65 -11.46
C PHE A 81 14.08 1.36 -10.02
N LEU A 82 13.36 2.30 -9.41
CA LEU A 82 12.84 2.21 -8.05
C LEU A 82 11.37 1.83 -8.08
N SER A 83 11.01 0.71 -7.45
CA SER A 83 9.63 0.24 -7.30
C SER A 83 9.24 0.15 -5.83
N ILE A 84 8.25 0.94 -5.42
CA ILE A 84 7.78 1.05 -4.05
C ILE A 84 6.37 0.49 -3.94
N GLY A 85 6.11 -0.28 -2.88
CA GLY A 85 4.81 -0.86 -2.60
C GLY A 85 4.69 -1.33 -1.16
N TYR A 86 3.77 -2.24 -0.90
CA TYR A 86 3.55 -2.86 0.40
C TYR A 86 2.85 -4.22 0.25
N SER A 87 2.90 -5.07 1.26
CA SER A 87 2.53 -6.49 1.17
C SER A 87 1.07 -6.74 0.77
N THR A 88 0.13 -5.86 1.16
CA THR A 88 -1.31 -5.99 0.82
C THR A 88 -1.72 -5.15 -0.39
N CYS A 89 -0.77 -4.65 -1.18
CA CYS A 89 -1.02 -3.82 -2.35
C CYS A 89 -1.49 -4.65 -3.54
N HIS A 90 -2.78 -4.61 -3.86
CA HIS A 90 -3.36 -5.36 -4.98
C HIS A 90 -2.65 -5.12 -6.32
N TRP A 91 -2.48 -3.86 -6.73
CA TRP A 91 -1.84 -3.54 -8.00
C TRP A 91 -0.34 -3.81 -8.04
N CYS A 92 0.33 -3.90 -6.86
CA CYS A 92 1.71 -4.34 -6.78
C CYS A 92 1.82 -5.83 -7.16
N HIS A 93 0.91 -6.67 -6.63
CA HIS A 93 0.83 -8.09 -7.01
C HIS A 93 0.42 -8.30 -8.47
N VAL A 94 -0.46 -7.45 -9.00
CA VAL A 94 -0.80 -7.49 -10.44
C VAL A 94 0.45 -7.21 -11.27
N MET A 95 1.20 -6.14 -10.96
CA MET A 95 2.41 -5.79 -11.71
C MET A 95 3.53 -6.82 -11.53
N GLU A 96 3.60 -7.50 -10.39
CA GLU A 96 4.52 -8.61 -10.16
C GLU A 96 4.27 -9.74 -11.16
N ARG A 97 3.05 -10.28 -11.18
CA ARG A 97 2.67 -11.40 -12.07
C ARG A 97 2.73 -11.04 -13.54
N GLU A 98 2.32 -9.83 -13.90
CA GLU A 98 2.25 -9.40 -15.30
C GLU A 98 3.59 -8.93 -15.86
N SER A 99 4.53 -8.51 -14.99
CA SER A 99 5.78 -7.89 -15.42
C SER A 99 7.01 -8.48 -14.73
N PHE A 100 7.11 -8.43 -13.39
CA PHE A 100 8.36 -8.76 -12.69
C PHE A 100 8.70 -10.26 -12.67
N GLU A 101 7.72 -11.13 -12.93
CA GLU A 101 7.90 -12.57 -13.10
C GLU A 101 8.22 -12.97 -14.56
N LYS A 102 8.28 -12.01 -15.50
CA LYS A 102 8.56 -12.28 -16.91
C LYS A 102 10.05 -12.17 -17.19
N GLU A 103 10.63 -13.26 -17.74
CA GLU A 103 12.06 -13.34 -18.08
C GLU A 103 12.50 -12.22 -19.04
N GLU A 104 11.78 -11.98 -20.14
CA GLU A 104 12.11 -10.95 -21.11
C GLU A 104 12.24 -9.56 -20.48
N LEU A 105 11.31 -9.22 -19.58
CA LEU A 105 11.33 -7.93 -18.91
C LEU A 105 12.45 -7.86 -17.87
N ALA A 106 12.70 -8.97 -17.16
CA ALA A 106 13.77 -9.08 -16.19
C ALA A 106 15.15 -8.96 -16.86
N GLU A 107 15.37 -9.61 -18.00
CA GLU A 107 16.58 -9.48 -18.79
C GLU A 107 16.84 -8.04 -19.19
N PHE A 108 15.81 -7.32 -19.65
CA PHE A 108 15.94 -5.92 -20.02
C PHE A 108 16.26 -5.04 -18.80
N LEU A 109 15.56 -5.24 -17.67
CA LEU A 109 15.85 -4.50 -16.43
C LEU A 109 17.28 -4.77 -15.93
N ASN A 110 17.68 -6.02 -15.86
CA ASN A 110 18.98 -6.43 -15.34
C ASN A 110 20.14 -5.90 -16.22
N ALA A 111 19.93 -5.85 -17.55
CA ALA A 111 20.92 -5.34 -18.48
C ALA A 111 21.10 -3.82 -18.38
N HIS A 112 20.03 -3.06 -18.22
CA HIS A 112 20.03 -1.61 -18.43
C HIS A 112 19.76 -0.77 -17.19
N PHE A 113 19.31 -1.36 -16.08
CA PHE A 113 18.96 -0.65 -14.86
C PHE A 113 19.58 -1.32 -13.62
N VAL A 114 19.65 -0.57 -12.53
CA VAL A 114 19.78 -1.12 -11.20
C VAL A 114 18.39 -1.07 -10.57
N SER A 115 17.80 -2.25 -10.35
CA SER A 115 16.42 -2.37 -9.87
C SER A 115 16.36 -2.42 -8.35
N ILE A 116 15.67 -1.45 -7.73
CA ILE A 116 15.52 -1.34 -6.29
C ILE A 116 14.06 -1.56 -5.90
N LYS A 117 13.82 -2.42 -4.91
CA LYS A 117 12.51 -2.65 -4.32
C LYS A 117 12.44 -2.03 -2.93
N VAL A 118 11.36 -1.33 -2.62
CA VAL A 118 11.15 -0.67 -1.33
C VAL A 118 9.80 -1.04 -0.76
N ASP A 119 9.81 -1.43 0.51
CA ASP A 119 8.60 -1.53 1.33
C ASP A 119 8.34 -0.16 1.96
N ARG A 120 7.21 0.47 1.58
CA ARG A 120 6.82 1.77 2.16
C ARG A 120 6.49 1.70 3.65
N GLU A 121 6.17 0.52 4.16
CA GLU A 121 5.85 0.34 5.58
C GLU A 121 7.12 0.37 6.43
N GLU A 122 8.26 -0.07 5.87
CA GLU A 122 9.58 0.06 6.51
C GLU A 122 10.27 1.40 6.19
N ARG A 123 10.04 1.94 4.97
CA ARG A 123 10.70 3.16 4.48
C ARG A 123 9.68 4.22 4.02
N PRO A 124 8.82 4.70 4.93
CA PRO A 124 7.85 5.76 4.62
C PRO A 124 8.52 7.09 4.24
N ASP A 125 9.74 7.31 4.66
CA ASP A 125 10.58 8.46 4.31
C ASP A 125 10.89 8.47 2.79
N VAL A 126 11.34 7.34 2.24
CA VAL A 126 11.61 7.17 0.80
C VAL A 126 10.32 7.27 0.00
N ASP A 127 9.26 6.58 0.44
CA ASP A 127 7.94 6.61 -0.20
C ASP A 127 7.41 8.04 -0.32
N LYS A 128 7.44 8.82 0.77
CA LYS A 128 6.94 10.19 0.80
C LYS A 128 7.64 11.10 -0.22
N ILE A 129 8.96 11.00 -0.30
CA ILE A 129 9.77 11.83 -1.22
C ILE A 129 9.36 11.54 -2.68
N TYR A 130 9.39 10.28 -3.09
CA TYR A 130 9.11 9.93 -4.48
C TYR A 130 7.62 9.94 -4.84
N MET A 131 6.74 9.75 -3.87
CA MET A 131 5.31 9.98 -4.05
C MET A 131 5.03 11.46 -4.34
N THR A 132 5.63 12.38 -3.58
CA THR A 132 5.51 13.83 -3.83
C THR A 132 6.03 14.19 -5.22
N PHE A 133 7.14 13.59 -5.65
CA PHE A 133 7.66 13.77 -7.01
C PHE A 133 6.65 13.33 -8.07
N VAL A 134 6.14 12.10 -8.00
CA VAL A 134 5.19 11.57 -8.99
C VAL A 134 3.90 12.38 -9.00
N GLN A 135 3.37 12.74 -7.84
CA GLN A 135 2.17 13.58 -7.73
C GLN A 135 2.37 14.95 -8.36
N SER A 136 3.54 15.58 -8.17
CA SER A 136 3.84 16.89 -8.77
C SER A 136 3.97 16.83 -10.29
N MET A 137 4.41 15.69 -10.84
CA MET A 137 4.62 15.48 -12.26
C MET A 137 3.33 15.05 -13.00
N THR A 138 2.51 14.19 -12.37
CA THR A 138 1.36 13.53 -13.03
C THR A 138 0.01 14.03 -12.54
N GLY A 139 -0.03 14.83 -11.47
CA GLY A 139 -1.26 15.25 -10.80
C GLY A 139 -1.90 14.17 -9.92
N SER A 140 -1.36 12.97 -9.89
CA SER A 140 -1.89 11.84 -9.10
C SER A 140 -0.77 10.94 -8.62
N GLY A 141 -1.06 10.08 -7.63
CA GLY A 141 -0.12 9.09 -7.10
C GLY A 141 -0.82 7.81 -6.68
N GLY A 142 -0.05 6.81 -6.31
CA GLY A 142 -0.56 5.50 -5.88
C GLY A 142 0.52 4.43 -5.92
N TRP A 143 0.16 3.25 -5.52
CA TRP A 143 1.05 2.08 -5.55
C TRP A 143 0.51 1.01 -6.52
N PRO A 144 1.44 0.31 -7.22
CA PRO A 144 2.90 0.45 -7.13
C PRO A 144 3.35 1.85 -7.56
N LEU A 145 4.32 2.41 -6.85
CA LEU A 145 4.98 3.64 -7.21
C LEU A 145 6.31 3.29 -7.88
N ASN A 146 6.46 3.67 -9.15
CA ASN A 146 7.64 3.35 -9.95
C ASN A 146 8.32 4.63 -10.40
N VAL A 147 9.62 4.76 -10.10
CA VAL A 147 10.38 5.98 -10.35
C VAL A 147 11.73 5.64 -10.99
N PHE A 148 12.16 6.43 -11.97
CA PHE A 148 13.48 6.35 -12.54
C PHE A 148 14.36 7.45 -11.99
N LEU A 149 15.51 7.04 -11.45
CA LEU A 149 16.46 7.93 -10.79
C LEU A 149 17.79 7.92 -11.54
N ALA A 150 18.48 9.04 -11.50
CA ALA A 150 19.90 9.09 -11.81
C ALA A 150 20.71 8.38 -10.69
N PRO A 151 21.98 8.00 -10.92
CA PRO A 151 22.81 7.33 -9.91
C PRO A 151 23.04 8.12 -8.63
N ASP A 152 22.77 9.42 -8.63
CA ASP A 152 22.78 10.32 -7.49
C ASP A 152 21.42 10.45 -6.79
N LEU A 153 20.48 9.53 -7.09
CA LEU A 153 19.14 9.40 -6.51
C LEU A 153 18.15 10.51 -6.90
N LYS A 154 18.50 11.40 -7.80
CA LYS A 154 17.59 12.43 -8.30
C LYS A 154 16.59 11.85 -9.28
N PRO A 155 15.28 12.03 -9.06
CA PRO A 155 14.26 11.50 -9.96
C PRO A 155 14.17 12.32 -11.26
N PHE A 156 13.89 11.64 -12.38
CA PHE A 156 13.67 12.29 -13.66
C PHE A 156 12.40 11.83 -14.38
N TYR A 157 11.86 10.65 -14.04
CA TYR A 157 10.60 10.13 -14.57
C TYR A 157 9.94 9.20 -13.56
N GLY A 158 8.62 9.05 -13.63
CA GLY A 158 7.91 8.13 -12.75
C GLY A 158 6.43 8.01 -13.08
N GLY A 159 5.79 7.11 -12.40
CA GLY A 159 4.38 6.81 -12.52
C GLY A 159 3.95 5.76 -11.53
N THR A 160 2.79 5.19 -11.78
CA THR A 160 2.26 4.10 -10.96
C THR A 160 2.32 2.78 -11.73
N TYR A 161 1.22 2.11 -11.89
CA TYR A 161 1.13 0.85 -12.63
C TYR A 161 1.27 1.10 -14.15
N TRP A 162 2.09 0.27 -14.82
CA TRP A 162 2.14 0.13 -16.26
C TRP A 162 1.72 -1.30 -16.67
N PRO A 163 0.85 -1.43 -17.69
CA PRO A 163 0.42 -2.75 -18.16
C PRO A 163 1.54 -3.49 -18.92
N PRO A 164 1.46 -4.83 -19.04
CA PRO A 164 2.41 -5.61 -19.84
C PRO A 164 2.32 -5.31 -21.34
N GLU A 165 1.11 -4.99 -21.81
CA GLU A 165 0.84 -4.57 -23.18
C GLU A 165 0.22 -3.17 -23.21
N ALA A 166 0.45 -2.42 -24.30
CA ALA A 166 -0.15 -1.09 -24.45
C ALA A 166 -1.68 -1.19 -24.49
N LYS A 167 -2.37 -0.56 -23.51
CA LYS A 167 -3.84 -0.59 -23.37
C LYS A 167 -4.37 0.79 -22.97
N TYR A 168 -5.54 1.13 -23.47
CA TYR A 168 -6.26 2.35 -23.06
C TYR A 168 -5.43 3.65 -23.19
N GLY A 169 -4.62 3.74 -24.25
CA GLY A 169 -3.74 4.90 -24.47
C GLY A 169 -2.51 4.97 -23.55
N ARG A 170 -2.26 3.93 -22.74
CA ARG A 170 -1.06 3.83 -21.92
C ARG A 170 -0.03 2.92 -22.57
N PRO A 171 1.27 3.29 -22.57
CA PRO A 171 2.33 2.44 -23.08
C PRO A 171 2.47 1.17 -22.20
N SER A 172 3.03 0.11 -22.81
CA SER A 172 3.45 -1.06 -22.03
C SER A 172 4.65 -0.73 -21.15
N PHE A 173 4.86 -1.52 -20.08
CA PHE A 173 6.02 -1.30 -19.22
C PHE A 173 7.35 -1.47 -19.99
N LEU A 174 7.45 -2.46 -20.86
CA LEU A 174 8.65 -2.64 -21.70
C LEU A 174 8.90 -1.44 -22.63
N GLN A 175 7.84 -0.84 -23.20
CA GLN A 175 7.98 0.39 -23.99
C GLN A 175 8.50 1.55 -23.15
N VAL A 176 8.01 1.71 -21.91
CA VAL A 176 8.52 2.73 -20.98
C VAL A 176 10.00 2.50 -20.71
N LEU A 177 10.40 1.28 -20.36
CA LEU A 177 11.80 0.93 -20.12
C LEU A 177 12.70 1.24 -21.33
N GLY A 178 12.25 0.86 -22.52
CA GLY A 178 12.98 1.13 -23.77
C GLY A 178 13.15 2.63 -24.04
N GLN A 179 12.09 3.43 -23.82
CA GLN A 179 12.16 4.89 -23.97
C GLN A 179 13.11 5.53 -22.95
N ILE A 180 13.06 5.10 -21.70
CA ILE A 180 13.95 5.58 -20.63
C ILE A 180 15.41 5.21 -20.96
N HIS A 181 15.68 3.98 -21.35
CA HIS A 181 17.02 3.55 -21.73
C HIS A 181 17.55 4.33 -22.93
N SER A 182 16.75 4.47 -23.99
CA SER A 182 17.11 5.28 -25.16
C SER A 182 17.40 6.74 -24.77
N ALA A 183 16.57 7.35 -23.95
CA ALA A 183 16.79 8.72 -23.48
C ALA A 183 18.05 8.83 -22.60
N TRP A 184 18.31 7.85 -21.73
CA TRP A 184 19.51 7.79 -20.90
C TRP A 184 20.81 7.73 -21.71
N THR A 185 20.81 7.01 -22.82
CA THR A 185 21.98 6.85 -23.71
C THR A 185 22.15 8.02 -24.69
N THR A 186 21.04 8.58 -25.18
CA THR A 186 21.12 9.59 -26.28
C THR A 186 20.87 11.02 -25.80
N LYS A 187 20.27 11.24 -24.65
CA LYS A 187 19.87 12.56 -24.14
C LYS A 187 20.32 12.78 -22.69
N ARG A 188 21.48 12.23 -22.33
CA ARG A 188 22.02 12.20 -20.97
C ARG A 188 22.02 13.56 -20.29
N GLU A 189 22.55 14.58 -20.97
CA GLU A 189 22.64 15.93 -20.44
C GLU A 189 21.25 16.51 -20.12
N GLN A 190 20.29 16.30 -21.01
CA GLN A 190 18.92 16.77 -20.79
C GLN A 190 18.28 16.10 -19.57
N ILE A 191 18.50 14.79 -19.39
CA ILE A 191 17.99 14.05 -18.21
C ILE A 191 18.65 14.59 -16.95
N THR A 192 19.97 14.78 -16.95
CA THR A 192 20.71 15.28 -15.78
C THR A 192 20.21 16.68 -15.39
N ASN A 193 20.09 17.59 -16.35
CA ASN A 193 19.59 18.95 -16.09
C ASN A 193 18.13 18.93 -15.59
N SER A 194 17.28 18.10 -16.20
CA SER A 194 15.90 17.94 -15.77
C SER A 194 15.80 17.38 -14.34
N SER A 195 16.63 16.37 -14.02
CA SER A 195 16.63 15.76 -12.67
C SER A 195 17.07 16.75 -11.60
N VAL A 196 18.03 17.60 -11.86
CA VAL A 196 18.46 18.67 -10.95
C VAL A 196 17.32 19.68 -10.71
N ASN A 197 16.67 20.15 -11.78
CA ASN A 197 15.57 21.10 -11.68
C ASN A 197 14.36 20.50 -10.93
N LEU A 198 14.03 19.25 -11.21
CA LEU A 198 12.94 18.53 -10.53
C LEU A 198 13.28 18.28 -9.06
N HIS A 199 14.52 17.95 -8.75
CA HIS A 199 15.00 17.80 -7.38
C HIS A 199 14.90 19.11 -6.60
N GLN A 200 15.29 20.25 -7.20
CA GLN A 200 15.15 21.56 -6.55
C GLN A 200 13.69 21.89 -6.23
N LYS A 201 12.77 21.63 -7.18
CA LYS A 201 11.33 21.79 -6.93
C LYS A 201 10.83 20.87 -5.81
N LEU A 202 11.34 19.64 -5.75
CA LEU A 202 10.98 18.69 -4.70
C LEU A 202 11.45 19.17 -3.32
N ILE A 203 12.66 19.72 -3.20
CA ILE A 203 13.14 20.35 -1.97
C ILE A 203 12.21 21.50 -1.54
N GLU A 204 11.81 22.36 -2.48
CA GLU A 204 10.90 23.47 -2.18
C GLU A 204 9.51 22.99 -1.71
N LEU A 205 9.00 21.93 -2.29
CA LEU A 205 7.71 21.33 -1.90
C LEU A 205 7.79 20.63 -0.54
N THR A 206 8.89 19.92 -0.27
CA THR A 206 9.09 19.20 0.99
C THR A 206 9.61 20.09 2.11
N GLY A 207 10.41 21.09 1.79
CA GLY A 207 10.97 22.06 2.74
C GLY A 207 9.96 23.08 3.28
N ARG A 208 8.79 23.18 2.67
CA ARG A 208 7.65 23.98 3.15
C ARG A 208 6.92 23.37 4.35
N SER A 209 7.38 22.27 4.89
CA SER A 209 6.98 21.82 6.24
C SER A 209 7.36 22.94 7.20
N SER A 210 6.38 23.68 7.64
CA SER A 210 6.50 24.84 8.52
C SER A 210 7.44 24.54 9.69
N SER A 211 8.63 25.10 9.62
CA SER A 211 9.53 25.26 10.79
C SER A 211 9.09 26.45 11.66
N GLY A 212 7.80 26.79 11.62
CA GLY A 212 7.21 27.74 12.55
C GLY A 212 6.83 27.04 13.84
N ASP A 213 6.99 27.69 14.96
CA ASP A 213 6.34 27.31 16.21
C ASP A 213 4.83 27.18 15.93
N LEU A 214 4.39 25.95 15.67
CA LEU A 214 2.97 25.63 15.53
C LEU A 214 2.36 25.69 16.93
N THR A 215 1.95 26.88 17.33
CA THR A 215 1.02 27.02 18.45
C THR A 215 -0.26 26.34 18.03
N LEU A 216 -0.59 25.23 18.68
CA LEU A 216 -1.85 24.53 18.44
C LEU A 216 -2.99 25.43 18.91
N GLU A 217 -3.61 26.12 17.98
CA GLU A 217 -4.80 26.93 18.26
C GLU A 217 -5.96 26.03 18.70
N PRO A 218 -6.70 26.41 19.76
CA PRO A 218 -7.85 25.62 20.24
C PRO A 218 -8.90 25.37 19.14
N GLY A 219 -8.96 26.23 18.13
CA GLY A 219 -9.89 26.15 17.00
C GLY A 219 -9.52 25.13 15.92
N ILE A 220 -8.29 24.57 15.91
CA ILE A 220 -7.81 23.71 14.80
C ILE A 220 -8.70 22.49 14.56
N VAL A 221 -9.25 21.90 15.64
CA VAL A 221 -10.13 20.73 15.56
C VAL A 221 -11.47 21.12 14.91
N SER A 222 -12.01 22.29 15.24
CA SER A 222 -13.25 22.79 14.66
C SER A 222 -13.05 23.20 13.20
N HIS A 223 -11.91 23.80 12.87
CA HIS A 223 -11.53 24.13 11.50
C HIS A 223 -11.47 22.86 10.62
N ALA A 224 -10.75 21.84 11.06
CA ALA A 224 -10.68 20.55 10.35
C ALA A 224 -12.06 19.89 10.22
N GLY A 225 -12.93 20.03 11.22
CA GLY A 225 -14.31 19.54 11.15
C GLY A 225 -15.13 20.25 10.06
N ASN A 226 -14.99 21.58 9.95
CA ASN A 226 -15.67 22.36 8.91
C ASN A 226 -15.15 22.05 7.51
N GLU A 227 -13.84 21.96 7.29
CA GLU A 227 -13.25 21.56 6.01
C GLU A 227 -13.75 20.19 5.54
N LEU A 228 -13.84 19.21 6.47
CA LEU A 228 -14.39 17.90 6.12
C LEU A 228 -15.90 17.98 5.79
N LYS A 229 -16.67 18.84 6.44
CA LYS A 229 -18.09 19.04 6.12
C LYS A 229 -18.27 19.68 4.74
N GLU A 230 -17.48 20.68 4.39
CA GLU A 230 -17.52 21.36 3.09
C GLU A 230 -17.09 20.42 1.95
N GLY A 231 -16.09 19.56 2.17
CA GLY A 231 -15.60 18.61 1.16
C GLY A 231 -16.44 17.35 1.00
N TYR A 232 -17.57 17.20 1.72
CA TYR A 232 -18.36 15.98 1.71
C TYR A 232 -19.27 15.85 0.48
N ASP A 233 -19.27 14.69 -0.15
CA ASP A 233 -20.14 14.37 -1.30
C ASP A 233 -21.50 13.81 -0.82
N TRP A 234 -22.50 14.67 -0.75
CA TRP A 234 -23.87 14.30 -0.36
C TRP A 234 -24.59 13.40 -1.38
N LYS A 235 -24.13 13.33 -2.61
CA LYS A 235 -24.74 12.47 -3.63
C LYS A 235 -24.33 10.99 -3.47
N ASN A 236 -23.02 10.77 -3.30
CA ASN A 236 -22.45 9.42 -3.33
C ASN A 236 -21.90 8.96 -1.96
N GLY A 237 -21.83 9.85 -0.99
CA GLY A 237 -21.18 9.61 0.30
C GLY A 237 -19.65 9.74 0.26
N GLY A 238 -19.05 10.06 1.40
CA GLY A 238 -17.59 10.16 1.54
C GLY A 238 -16.96 11.41 0.96
N TRP A 239 -15.65 11.40 0.81
CA TRP A 239 -14.83 12.54 0.38
C TRP A 239 -14.05 12.20 -0.89
N GLY A 240 -13.67 13.24 -1.64
CA GLY A 240 -12.91 13.12 -2.88
C GLY A 240 -13.72 12.68 -4.09
N GLY A 241 -13.02 12.53 -5.23
CA GLY A 241 -13.58 12.04 -6.49
C GLY A 241 -13.59 10.51 -6.59
N ALA A 242 -14.22 9.98 -7.65
CA ALA A 242 -14.19 8.55 -7.94
C ALA A 242 -12.84 8.11 -8.54
N PRO A 243 -12.32 6.90 -8.19
CA PRO A 243 -12.87 5.93 -7.24
C PRO A 243 -12.65 6.35 -5.78
N LYS A 244 -13.67 6.16 -4.93
CA LYS A 244 -13.57 6.45 -3.49
C LYS A 244 -13.20 5.20 -2.73
N PHE A 245 -12.23 5.34 -1.81
CA PHE A 245 -11.85 4.30 -0.88
C PHE A 245 -12.38 4.63 0.52
N PRO A 246 -12.77 3.63 1.31
CA PRO A 246 -13.08 3.83 2.71
C PRO A 246 -11.87 4.43 3.43
N SER A 247 -12.07 5.59 4.04
CA SER A 247 -11.05 6.28 4.86
C SER A 247 -11.59 6.41 6.27
N PRO A 248 -11.49 5.38 7.13
CA PRO A 248 -12.18 5.32 8.41
C PRO A 248 -11.79 6.44 9.37
N SER A 249 -10.64 7.07 9.18
CA SER A 249 -10.22 8.24 9.97
C SER A 249 -11.15 9.45 9.82
N HIS A 250 -11.62 9.72 8.60
CA HIS A 250 -12.50 10.87 8.34
C HIS A 250 -13.87 10.74 9.04
N PRO A 251 -14.67 9.70 8.80
CA PRO A 251 -15.95 9.56 9.48
C PRO A 251 -15.79 9.41 10.99
N LEU A 252 -14.75 8.74 11.47
CA LEU A 252 -14.49 8.61 12.90
C LEU A 252 -14.20 9.97 13.55
N PHE A 253 -13.39 10.81 12.90
CA PHE A 253 -13.12 12.17 13.37
C PHE A 253 -14.39 13.04 13.35
N VAL A 254 -15.13 13.05 12.24
CA VAL A 254 -16.36 13.84 12.07
C VAL A 254 -17.41 13.43 13.10
N LEU A 255 -17.59 12.13 13.33
CA LEU A 255 -18.54 11.60 14.33
C LEU A 255 -18.14 12.04 15.74
N ARG A 256 -16.90 11.81 16.15
CA ARG A 256 -16.42 12.16 17.50
C ARG A 256 -16.49 13.68 17.74
N HIS A 257 -16.08 14.47 16.76
CA HIS A 257 -16.16 15.92 16.85
C HIS A 257 -17.62 16.37 16.91
N GLY A 258 -18.47 15.90 16.01
CA GLY A 258 -19.89 16.25 15.95
C GLY A 258 -20.64 15.92 17.25
N VAL A 259 -20.42 14.75 17.83
CA VAL A 259 -20.99 14.38 19.14
C VAL A 259 -20.51 15.33 20.24
N ARG A 260 -19.20 15.64 20.27
CA ARG A 260 -18.62 16.52 21.28
C ARG A 260 -19.20 17.95 21.23
N VAL A 261 -19.37 18.50 20.02
CA VAL A 261 -19.89 19.87 19.84
C VAL A 261 -21.42 19.93 19.62
N LYS A 262 -22.10 18.79 19.71
CA LYS A 262 -23.54 18.62 19.49
C LYS A 262 -23.99 19.05 18.08
N ASP A 263 -23.17 18.79 17.07
CA ASP A 263 -23.43 19.03 15.66
C ASP A 263 -24.19 17.83 15.05
N ALA A 264 -25.51 17.96 14.94
CA ALA A 264 -26.38 16.91 14.39
C ALA A 264 -26.09 16.63 12.90
N ASP A 265 -25.68 17.65 12.13
CA ASP A 265 -25.38 17.48 10.71
C ASP A 265 -24.11 16.66 10.49
N ALA A 266 -23.10 16.81 11.34
CA ALA A 266 -21.91 15.95 11.30
C ALA A 266 -22.25 14.47 11.55
N VAL A 267 -23.13 14.19 12.52
CA VAL A 267 -23.62 12.83 12.78
C VAL A 267 -24.40 12.30 11.58
N LYS A 268 -25.34 13.09 11.02
CA LYS A 268 -26.12 12.72 9.85
C LYS A 268 -25.24 12.42 8.63
N MET A 269 -24.16 13.17 8.43
CA MET A 269 -23.19 12.97 7.36
C MET A 269 -22.53 11.58 7.46
N VAL A 270 -22.10 11.18 8.65
CA VAL A 270 -21.47 9.88 8.86
C VAL A 270 -22.47 8.73 8.64
N LEU A 271 -23.70 8.87 9.15
CA LEU A 271 -24.76 7.88 8.92
C LEU A 271 -25.06 7.73 7.44
N HIS A 272 -25.21 8.84 6.71
CA HIS A 272 -25.40 8.82 5.26
C HIS A 272 -24.23 8.13 4.53
N MET A 273 -22.98 8.38 4.94
CA MET A 273 -21.83 7.67 4.36
C MET A 273 -21.95 6.16 4.59
N CYS A 274 -22.26 5.72 5.81
CA CYS A 274 -22.43 4.30 6.14
C CYS A 274 -23.55 3.66 5.30
N GLU A 275 -24.68 4.33 5.15
CA GLU A 275 -25.80 3.87 4.31
C GLU A 275 -25.38 3.72 2.84
N ARG A 276 -24.66 4.72 2.28
CA ARG A 276 -24.16 4.66 0.90
C ARG A 276 -23.15 3.53 0.70
N MET A 277 -22.28 3.30 1.68
CA MET A 277 -21.33 2.19 1.65
C MET A 277 -22.05 0.84 1.73
N ALA A 278 -23.04 0.69 2.62
CA ALA A 278 -23.80 -0.54 2.78
C ALA A 278 -24.64 -0.88 1.53
N ALA A 279 -25.19 0.15 0.86
CA ALA A 279 -25.90 -0.02 -0.40
C ALA A 279 -24.95 -0.20 -1.63
N GLY A 280 -23.64 -0.03 -1.44
CA GLY A 280 -22.64 -0.13 -2.50
C GLY A 280 -22.03 -1.53 -2.63
N GLY A 281 -21.23 -1.71 -3.69
CA GLY A 281 -20.59 -2.99 -4.00
C GLY A 281 -19.36 -3.34 -3.17
N ILE A 282 -19.05 -2.59 -2.11
CA ILE A 282 -17.95 -2.87 -1.20
C ILE A 282 -18.41 -3.57 0.10
N TYR A 283 -19.72 -3.71 0.29
CA TYR A 283 -20.27 -4.43 1.43
C TYR A 283 -20.32 -5.93 1.14
N ASP A 284 -19.80 -6.73 2.05
CA ASP A 284 -19.89 -8.19 1.98
C ASP A 284 -21.26 -8.63 2.50
N GLN A 285 -22.11 -9.08 1.58
CA GLN A 285 -23.49 -9.50 1.89
C GLN A 285 -23.58 -10.84 2.65
N LEU A 286 -22.51 -11.63 2.66
CA LEU A 286 -22.48 -12.95 3.31
C LEU A 286 -21.75 -12.91 4.66
N GLY A 287 -20.52 -12.39 4.65
CA GLY A 287 -19.68 -12.34 5.86
C GLY A 287 -19.87 -11.07 6.69
N GLY A 288 -20.50 -10.06 6.14
CA GLY A 288 -20.57 -8.71 6.74
C GLY A 288 -19.25 -7.96 6.60
N GLY A 289 -19.30 -6.65 6.88
CA GLY A 289 -18.14 -5.79 6.79
C GLY A 289 -17.94 -5.13 5.42
N PHE A 290 -16.84 -4.40 5.28
CA PHE A 290 -16.56 -3.61 4.08
C PHE A 290 -15.19 -3.93 3.53
N SER A 291 -15.14 -4.24 2.25
CA SER A 291 -13.90 -4.37 1.51
C SER A 291 -13.31 -3.00 1.17
N ARG A 292 -11.99 -2.96 0.95
CA ARG A 292 -11.31 -1.74 0.54
C ARG A 292 -11.79 -1.24 -0.82
N ASP A 293 -12.05 -2.16 -1.74
CA ASP A 293 -12.58 -1.86 -3.07
C ASP A 293 -13.43 -3.03 -3.59
N ARG A 294 -14.20 -2.78 -4.66
CA ARG A 294 -15.11 -3.80 -5.24
C ARG A 294 -14.39 -5.03 -5.81
N LYS A 295 -13.10 -4.94 -6.11
CA LYS A 295 -12.30 -6.07 -6.65
C LYS A 295 -11.75 -6.98 -5.55
N SER A 296 -11.75 -6.51 -4.31
CA SER A 296 -11.30 -7.29 -3.15
C SER A 296 -12.39 -8.18 -2.56
N VAL A 297 -13.61 -8.12 -3.09
CA VAL A 297 -14.72 -9.01 -2.74
C VAL A 297 -14.69 -10.18 -3.72
N VAL A 298 -14.01 -11.25 -3.35
CA VAL A 298 -14.07 -12.56 -4.02
C VAL A 298 -14.28 -13.61 -2.95
#